data_6611b4da084195ac0a11109ecceffa34
#
_entry.id   6611b4da084195ac0a11109ecceffa34
#
_cell.length_a   1.000
_cell.length_b   1.000
_cell.length_c   1.000
_cell.angle_alpha   90.00
_cell.angle_beta   90.00
_cell.angle_gamma   90.00
#
_symmetry.space_group_name_H-M   'P 1'
#
loop_
_entity.id
_entity.type
_entity.pdbx_description
1 polymer ?
#
loop_
_entity_poly.entity_id
_entity_poly.type
_entity_poly.pdbx_seq_one_letter_code
_entity_poly.pdbx_strand_id
1 'polypeptide(L)'
;IIYWAREYGSKSELQKIESKSVDSFVRETLKKDGATDHNFAMVLYTMFKGRYVCVSVKHNIWYEYKKHRWHNIDSGTNLRAKISKEMHKLYIMKVQEAVSKLANLDSTDGEEAHKKYMEHLMRLQARLKQTTDKDKIMKEARELFYDACFIEKQDSKPYLLGFTNGVYDFEESCFRDGRPDDYIVKCTNY
;
A
#
# COMPACT_ATOMS: atom_id res chain seq x y z
N ILE A 1 -6.34 12.94 -12.33
CA ILE A 1 -7.33 13.15 -11.22
C ILE A 1 -6.64 12.98 -9.85
N ILE A 2 -5.90 11.90 -9.60
CA ILE A 2 -5.21 11.67 -8.31
C ILE A 2 -4.15 12.76 -8.04
N TYR A 3 -3.39 13.17 -9.05
CA TYR A 3 -2.39 14.25 -8.94
C TYR A 3 -3.05 15.57 -8.57
N TRP A 4 -4.11 15.96 -9.27
CA TRP A 4 -4.88 17.18 -8.99
C TRP A 4 -5.50 17.16 -7.59
N ALA A 5 -6.07 16.03 -7.17
CA ALA A 5 -6.66 15.88 -5.84
C ALA A 5 -5.62 15.95 -4.70
N ARG A 6 -4.34 15.60 -4.95
CA ARG A 6 -3.25 15.78 -3.98
C ARG A 6 -2.83 17.23 -3.81
N GLU A 7 -2.92 18.01 -4.88
CA GLU A 7 -2.47 19.41 -4.88
C GLU A 7 -3.58 20.38 -4.43
N TYR A 8 -4.84 20.07 -4.74
CA TYR A 8 -5.98 20.99 -4.58
C TYR A 8 -7.19 20.37 -3.84
N GLY A 9 -7.19 19.08 -3.60
CA GLY A 9 -8.30 18.38 -2.96
C GLY A 9 -8.22 18.34 -1.44
N SER A 10 -9.37 18.23 -0.78
CA SER A 10 -9.41 18.00 0.67
C SER A 10 -8.87 16.61 1.02
N LYS A 11 -8.31 16.46 2.22
CA LYS A 11 -7.80 15.17 2.72
C LYS A 11 -8.86 14.06 2.68
N SER A 12 -10.13 14.40 2.86
CA SER A 12 -11.27 13.47 2.79
C SER A 12 -11.58 13.01 1.36
N GLU A 13 -11.43 13.88 0.36
CA GLU A 13 -11.64 13.54 -1.05
C GLU A 13 -10.52 12.65 -1.59
N LEU A 14 -9.27 12.93 -1.22
CA LEU A 14 -8.13 12.06 -1.51
C LEU A 14 -8.35 10.65 -0.96
N GLN A 15 -8.76 10.52 0.30
CA GLN A 15 -9.04 9.22 0.92
C GLN A 15 -10.15 8.47 0.19
N LYS A 16 -11.22 9.17 -0.27
CA LYS A 16 -12.30 8.56 -1.06
C LYS A 16 -11.83 8.05 -2.43
N ILE A 17 -10.98 8.81 -3.12
CA ILE A 17 -10.44 8.41 -4.43
C ILE A 17 -9.48 7.23 -4.26
N GLU A 18 -8.64 7.25 -3.24
CA GLU A 18 -7.70 6.16 -2.95
C GLU A 18 -8.43 4.89 -2.49
N SER A 19 -9.47 4.99 -1.68
CA SER A 19 -10.28 3.84 -1.27
C SER A 19 -11.02 3.20 -2.43
N LYS A 20 -11.60 4.00 -3.36
CA LYS A 20 -12.21 3.49 -4.58
C LYS A 20 -11.22 2.74 -5.46
N SER A 21 -10.00 3.23 -5.55
CA SER A 21 -8.92 2.60 -6.32
C SER A 21 -8.51 1.25 -5.70
N VAL A 22 -8.33 1.17 -4.39
CA VAL A 22 -8.03 -0.08 -3.67
C VAL A 22 -9.15 -1.10 -3.87
N ASP A 23 -10.41 -0.68 -3.69
CA ASP A 23 -11.58 -1.56 -3.84
C ASP A 23 -11.70 -2.13 -5.26
N SER A 24 -11.33 -1.36 -6.29
CA SER A 24 -11.28 -1.84 -7.67
C SER A 24 -10.27 -2.98 -7.86
N PHE A 25 -9.05 -2.84 -7.33
CA PHE A 25 -8.03 -3.91 -7.42
C PHE A 25 -8.39 -5.12 -6.56
N VAL A 26 -8.98 -4.90 -5.38
CA VAL A 26 -9.50 -6.01 -4.58
C VAL A 26 -10.56 -6.78 -5.35
N ARG A 27 -11.52 -6.12 -6.00
CA ARG A 27 -12.54 -6.78 -6.84
C ARG A 27 -11.92 -7.58 -7.98
N GLU A 28 -10.82 -7.10 -8.56
CA GLU A 28 -10.11 -7.86 -9.60
C GLU A 28 -9.60 -9.18 -9.06
N THR A 29 -9.00 -9.21 -7.87
CA THR A 29 -8.52 -10.45 -7.23
C THR A 29 -9.64 -11.43 -6.87
N LEU A 30 -10.89 -10.95 -6.76
CA LEU A 30 -12.07 -11.79 -6.44
C LEU A 30 -12.63 -12.52 -7.66
N LYS A 31 -12.24 -12.14 -8.88
CA LYS A 31 -12.64 -12.86 -10.10
C LYS A 31 -12.00 -14.26 -10.13
N LYS A 32 -12.63 -15.18 -10.87
CA LYS A 32 -12.21 -16.59 -10.94
C LYS A 32 -10.72 -16.76 -11.27
N ASP A 33 -10.20 -15.97 -12.22
CA ASP A 33 -8.80 -16.02 -12.68
C ASP A 33 -7.99 -14.78 -12.23
N GLY A 34 -8.57 -13.94 -11.37
CA GLY A 34 -7.98 -12.67 -10.93
C GLY A 34 -7.03 -12.78 -9.74
N ALA A 35 -6.95 -13.92 -9.08
CA ALA A 35 -6.14 -14.13 -7.87
C ALA A 35 -4.65 -14.38 -8.21
N THR A 36 -4.05 -13.53 -9.04
CA THR A 36 -2.62 -13.59 -9.40
C THR A 36 -1.76 -12.86 -8.38
N ASP A 37 -0.48 -13.24 -8.29
CA ASP A 37 0.46 -12.57 -7.39
C ASP A 37 0.63 -11.10 -7.77
N HIS A 38 0.59 -10.79 -9.09
CA HIS A 38 0.60 -9.42 -9.62
C HIS A 38 -0.60 -8.59 -9.12
N ASN A 39 -1.83 -9.12 -9.20
CA ASN A 39 -3.02 -8.41 -8.75
C ASN A 39 -3.01 -8.15 -7.24
N PHE A 40 -2.50 -9.10 -6.43
CA PHE A 40 -2.25 -8.86 -5.01
C PHE A 40 -1.18 -7.79 -4.77
N ALA A 41 -0.11 -7.77 -5.58
CA ALA A 41 0.91 -6.73 -5.50
C ALA A 41 0.35 -5.35 -5.89
N MET A 42 -0.58 -5.26 -6.86
CA MET A 42 -1.29 -4.03 -7.21
C MET A 42 -2.16 -3.51 -6.04
N VAL A 43 -2.85 -4.40 -5.32
CA VAL A 43 -3.56 -4.02 -4.08
C VAL A 43 -2.58 -3.45 -3.06
N LEU A 44 -1.46 -4.15 -2.81
CA LEU A 44 -0.42 -3.72 -1.87
C LEU A 44 0.16 -2.36 -2.27
N TYR A 45 0.49 -2.18 -3.55
CA TYR A 45 1.00 -0.92 -4.09
C TYR A 45 0.01 0.22 -3.89
N THR A 46 -1.25 0.00 -4.22
CA THR A 46 -2.29 1.04 -4.10
C THR A 46 -2.52 1.46 -2.65
N MET A 47 -2.41 0.52 -1.70
CA MET A 47 -2.52 0.81 -0.27
C MET A 47 -1.34 1.61 0.28
N PHE A 48 -0.14 1.40 -0.25
CA PHE A 48 1.09 1.88 0.38
C PHE A 48 2.01 2.71 -0.52
N LYS A 49 1.58 3.06 -1.75
CA LYS A 49 2.31 4.00 -2.62
C LYS A 49 2.53 5.33 -1.88
N GLY A 50 3.74 5.89 -2.07
CA GLY A 50 4.15 7.11 -1.35
C GLY A 50 4.65 6.87 0.07
N ARG A 51 4.53 5.65 0.60
CA ARG A 51 5.08 5.26 1.90
C ARG A 51 6.28 4.33 1.78
N TYR A 52 6.35 3.54 0.73
CA TYR A 52 7.45 2.63 0.45
C TYR A 52 7.99 2.88 -0.94
N VAL A 53 9.29 2.66 -1.12
CA VAL A 53 9.98 2.69 -2.41
C VAL A 53 11.03 1.59 -2.45
N CYS A 54 11.13 0.92 -3.60
CA CYS A 54 12.20 -0.02 -3.93
C CYS A 54 13.24 0.71 -4.78
N VAL A 55 14.47 0.76 -4.35
CA VAL A 55 15.55 1.45 -5.08
C VAL A 55 16.47 0.48 -5.82
N SER A 56 16.40 -0.81 -5.50
CA SER A 56 17.12 -1.86 -6.21
C SER A 56 16.30 -3.16 -6.19
N VAL A 57 15.76 -3.53 -7.34
CA VAL A 57 15.05 -4.80 -7.53
C VAL A 57 16.02 -5.98 -7.33
N LYS A 58 17.23 -5.87 -7.91
CA LYS A 58 18.28 -6.90 -7.83
C LYS A 58 18.74 -7.17 -6.40
N HIS A 59 19.01 -6.12 -5.64
CA HIS A 59 19.56 -6.21 -4.28
C HIS A 59 18.48 -6.13 -3.20
N ASN A 60 17.19 -6.01 -3.60
CA ASN A 60 16.04 -5.94 -2.69
C ASN A 60 16.18 -4.83 -1.64
N ILE A 61 16.62 -3.63 -2.08
CA ILE A 61 16.83 -2.47 -1.19
C ILE A 61 15.58 -1.61 -1.18
N TRP A 62 15.11 -1.30 0.03
CA TRP A 62 13.86 -0.60 0.25
C TRP A 62 14.00 0.55 1.23
N TYR A 63 13.15 1.57 1.05
CA TYR A 63 12.95 2.64 2.01
C TYR A 63 11.48 2.73 2.42
N GLU A 64 11.27 3.11 3.69
CA GLU A 64 9.95 3.42 4.25
C GLU A 64 9.93 4.86 4.73
N TYR A 65 8.90 5.60 4.32
CA TYR A 65 8.62 6.92 4.83
C TYR A 65 7.89 6.83 6.17
N LYS A 66 8.50 7.37 7.22
CA LYS A 66 7.93 7.48 8.57
C LYS A 66 8.63 8.58 9.38
N LYS A 67 7.92 9.20 10.31
CA LYS A 67 8.48 10.25 11.17
C LYS A 67 9.23 11.30 10.34
N HIS A 68 8.51 11.88 9.36
CA HIS A 68 8.95 13.00 8.51
C HIS A 68 10.14 12.73 7.58
N ARG A 69 10.66 11.49 7.50
CA ARG A 69 11.78 11.14 6.62
C ARG A 69 11.73 9.70 6.09
N TRP A 70 12.58 9.42 5.13
CA TRP A 70 12.79 8.09 4.59
C TRP A 70 13.82 7.31 5.39
N HIS A 71 13.52 6.07 5.68
CA HIS A 71 14.39 5.13 6.39
C HIS A 71 14.68 3.93 5.52
N ASN A 72 15.96 3.55 5.40
CA ASN A 72 16.31 2.26 4.82
C ASN A 72 15.71 1.13 5.69
N ILE A 73 15.14 0.13 5.03
CA ILE A 73 14.55 -1.04 5.69
C ILE A 73 15.08 -2.32 5.04
N ASP A 74 15.36 -3.32 5.87
CA ASP A 74 15.86 -4.60 5.39
C ASP A 74 14.82 -5.33 4.55
N SER A 75 15.15 -5.54 3.26
CA SER A 75 14.43 -6.42 2.34
C SER A 75 12.91 -6.16 2.24
N GLY A 76 12.46 -4.96 2.60
CA GLY A 76 11.03 -4.62 2.61
C GLY A 76 10.23 -5.36 3.69
N THR A 77 10.87 -5.84 4.76
CA THR A 77 10.24 -6.66 5.81
C THR A 77 8.99 -5.99 6.40
N ASN A 78 9.02 -4.66 6.60
CA ASN A 78 7.88 -3.91 7.11
C ASN A 78 6.70 -3.97 6.13
N LEU A 79 6.94 -3.80 4.83
CA LEU A 79 5.91 -3.90 3.80
C LEU A 79 5.35 -5.32 3.71
N ARG A 80 6.23 -6.33 3.76
CA ARG A 80 5.82 -7.74 3.77
C ARG A 80 4.90 -8.06 4.95
N ALA A 81 5.15 -7.50 6.13
CA ALA A 81 4.27 -7.65 7.29
C ALA A 81 2.88 -7.03 7.08
N LYS A 82 2.76 -5.97 6.24
CA LYS A 82 1.48 -5.33 5.90
C LYS A 82 0.55 -6.26 5.14
N ILE A 83 1.08 -7.20 4.34
CA ILE A 83 0.28 -8.21 3.61
C ILE A 83 -0.56 -9.02 4.61
N SER A 84 0.06 -9.57 5.64
CA SER A 84 -0.62 -10.43 6.61
C SER A 84 -1.38 -9.68 7.71
N LYS A 85 -1.23 -8.36 7.81
CA LYS A 85 -1.93 -7.52 8.78
C LYS A 85 -3.00 -6.65 8.12
N GLU A 86 -2.60 -5.62 7.40
CA GLU A 86 -3.52 -4.59 6.89
C GLU A 86 -4.24 -5.05 5.63
N MET A 87 -3.51 -5.60 4.66
CA MET A 87 -4.13 -6.13 3.45
C MET A 87 -5.07 -7.31 3.77
N HIS A 88 -4.66 -8.22 4.66
CA HIS A 88 -5.51 -9.33 5.10
C HIS A 88 -6.84 -8.85 5.73
N LYS A 89 -6.86 -7.73 6.46
CA LYS A 89 -8.10 -7.15 7.01
C LYS A 89 -9.11 -6.79 5.93
N LEU A 90 -8.66 -6.28 4.78
CA LEU A 90 -9.56 -5.97 3.65
C LEU A 90 -10.30 -7.21 3.17
N TYR A 91 -9.61 -8.34 3.08
CA TYR A 91 -10.23 -9.60 2.64
C TYR A 91 -11.16 -10.18 3.70
N ILE A 92 -10.87 -10.00 5.01
CA ILE A 92 -11.82 -10.34 6.09
C ILE A 92 -13.12 -9.55 5.91
N MET A 93 -13.02 -8.24 5.67
CA MET A 93 -14.22 -7.40 5.47
C MET A 93 -15.02 -7.86 4.25
N LYS A 94 -14.37 -8.26 3.16
CA LYS A 94 -15.06 -8.82 1.99
C LYS A 94 -15.75 -10.14 2.27
N VAL A 95 -15.15 -11.01 3.07
CA VAL A 95 -15.80 -12.25 3.56
C VAL A 95 -17.04 -11.91 4.38
N GLN A 96 -16.94 -10.96 5.31
CA GLN A 96 -18.07 -10.52 6.13
C GLN A 96 -19.22 -9.91 5.31
N GLU A 97 -18.89 -9.06 4.32
CA GLU A 97 -19.86 -8.51 3.37
C GLU A 97 -20.59 -9.63 2.58
N ALA A 98 -19.87 -10.67 2.17
CA ALA A 98 -20.44 -11.81 1.46
C ALA A 98 -21.36 -12.64 2.37
N VAL A 99 -20.95 -12.90 3.61
CA VAL A 99 -21.78 -13.59 4.62
C VAL A 99 -23.07 -12.83 4.88
N SER A 100 -22.99 -11.51 5.07
CA SER A 100 -24.17 -10.69 5.32
C SER A 100 -25.15 -10.70 4.14
N LYS A 101 -24.66 -10.76 2.92
CA LYS A 101 -25.51 -10.87 1.72
C LYS A 101 -26.20 -12.23 1.63
N LEU A 102 -25.50 -13.31 2.00
CA LEU A 102 -26.08 -14.65 2.08
C LEU A 102 -27.27 -14.74 3.04
N ALA A 103 -27.11 -14.15 4.23
CA ALA A 103 -28.15 -14.17 5.26
C ALA A 103 -29.44 -13.45 4.85
N ASN A 104 -29.40 -12.63 3.78
CA ASN A 104 -30.52 -11.86 3.26
C ASN A 104 -31.13 -12.48 1.96
N LEU A 105 -30.70 -13.67 1.53
CA LEU A 105 -31.23 -14.33 0.34
C LEU A 105 -32.34 -15.32 0.73
N ASP A 106 -33.53 -15.06 0.24
CA ASP A 106 -34.73 -15.89 0.47
C ASP A 106 -34.88 -17.09 -0.49
N SER A 107 -33.88 -17.38 -1.34
CA SER A 107 -34.00 -18.40 -2.41
C SER A 107 -32.89 -19.46 -2.36
N THR A 108 -33.29 -20.73 -2.47
CA THR A 108 -32.45 -21.93 -2.49
C THR A 108 -31.54 -22.05 -3.72
N ASP A 109 -31.90 -21.44 -4.85
CA ASP A 109 -31.14 -21.54 -6.12
C ASP A 109 -29.80 -20.82 -6.13
N GLY A 110 -29.55 -19.88 -5.21
CA GLY A 110 -28.29 -19.13 -5.08
C GLY A 110 -27.31 -19.73 -4.06
N GLU A 111 -27.73 -20.65 -3.23
CA GLU A 111 -26.99 -21.08 -2.03
C GLU A 111 -25.66 -21.78 -2.37
N GLU A 112 -25.66 -22.65 -3.38
CA GLU A 112 -24.43 -23.36 -3.80
C GLU A 112 -23.40 -22.44 -4.47
N ALA A 113 -23.85 -21.52 -5.31
CA ALA A 113 -23.00 -20.51 -5.94
C ALA A 113 -22.33 -19.61 -4.89
N HIS A 114 -23.10 -19.22 -3.87
CA HIS A 114 -22.61 -18.42 -2.75
C HIS A 114 -21.62 -19.19 -1.87
N LYS A 115 -21.86 -20.46 -1.61
CA LYS A 115 -20.93 -21.33 -0.88
C LYS A 115 -19.57 -21.43 -1.58
N LYS A 116 -19.58 -21.65 -2.91
CA LYS A 116 -18.37 -21.67 -3.73
C LYS A 116 -17.64 -20.32 -3.69
N TYR A 117 -18.38 -19.22 -3.72
CA TYR A 117 -17.78 -17.87 -3.60
C TYR A 117 -17.15 -17.66 -2.23
N MET A 118 -17.81 -18.06 -1.15
CA MET A 118 -17.27 -18.00 0.21
C MET A 118 -15.99 -18.82 0.37
N GLU A 119 -15.98 -20.05 -0.16
CA GLU A 119 -14.77 -20.89 -0.14
C GLU A 119 -13.63 -20.23 -0.91
N HIS A 120 -13.93 -19.59 -2.04
CA HIS A 120 -12.95 -18.82 -2.81
C HIS A 120 -12.36 -17.67 -1.99
N LEU A 121 -13.19 -16.86 -1.36
CA LEU A 121 -12.74 -15.76 -0.48
C LEU A 121 -11.87 -16.25 0.68
N MET A 122 -12.24 -17.35 1.32
CA MET A 122 -11.46 -17.94 2.41
C MET A 122 -10.07 -18.41 1.92
N ARG A 123 -10.00 -18.99 0.72
CA ARG A 123 -8.71 -19.37 0.08
C ARG A 123 -7.83 -18.14 -0.17
N LEU A 124 -8.41 -17.04 -0.72
CA LEU A 124 -7.67 -15.81 -0.95
C LEU A 124 -7.14 -15.23 0.36
N GLN A 125 -7.96 -15.20 1.40
CA GLN A 125 -7.56 -14.76 2.73
C GLN A 125 -6.42 -15.60 3.30
N ALA A 126 -6.48 -16.93 3.15
CA ALA A 126 -5.44 -17.85 3.62
C ALA A 126 -4.10 -17.61 2.92
N ARG A 127 -4.09 -17.33 1.60
CA ARG A 127 -2.87 -17.01 0.83
C ARG A 127 -2.07 -15.85 1.45
N LEU A 128 -2.74 -14.81 1.95
CA LEU A 128 -2.09 -13.65 2.55
C LEU A 128 -1.36 -13.95 3.88
N LYS A 129 -1.57 -15.11 4.45
CA LYS A 129 -0.85 -15.61 5.64
C LYS A 129 0.30 -16.56 5.29
N GLN A 130 0.27 -17.19 4.12
CA GLN A 130 1.28 -18.14 3.71
C GLN A 130 2.59 -17.44 3.32
N THR A 131 3.71 -18.00 3.77
CA THR A 131 5.04 -17.41 3.54
C THR A 131 5.39 -17.36 2.07
N THR A 132 5.17 -18.47 1.35
CA THR A 132 5.46 -18.59 -0.08
C THR A 132 4.66 -17.59 -0.93
N ASP A 133 3.38 -17.38 -0.63
CA ASP A 133 2.55 -16.43 -1.36
C ASP A 133 2.96 -14.98 -1.07
N LYS A 134 3.27 -14.67 0.20
CA LYS A 134 3.81 -13.35 0.54
C LYS A 134 5.13 -13.04 -0.18
N ASP A 135 6.00 -14.03 -0.34
CA ASP A 135 7.28 -13.85 -1.04
C ASP A 135 7.07 -13.61 -2.54
N LYS A 136 6.11 -14.31 -3.17
CA LYS A 136 5.71 -14.07 -4.55
C LYS A 136 5.11 -12.67 -4.76
N ILE A 137 4.18 -12.27 -3.88
CA ILE A 137 3.59 -10.92 -3.90
C ILE A 137 4.68 -9.86 -3.74
N MET A 138 5.63 -10.04 -2.81
CA MET A 138 6.75 -9.10 -2.63
C MET A 138 7.70 -9.07 -3.84
N LYS A 139 7.86 -10.18 -4.57
CA LYS A 139 8.64 -10.20 -5.81
C LYS A 139 8.02 -9.29 -6.88
N GLU A 140 6.72 -9.39 -7.11
CA GLU A 140 5.99 -8.50 -8.01
C GLU A 140 6.00 -7.04 -7.50
N ALA A 141 5.83 -6.85 -6.20
CA ALA A 141 5.82 -5.53 -5.59
C ALA A 141 7.13 -4.74 -5.79
N ARG A 142 8.29 -5.42 -5.89
CA ARG A 142 9.58 -4.74 -6.17
C ARG A 142 9.53 -3.90 -7.42
N GLU A 143 8.92 -4.41 -8.48
CA GLU A 143 8.80 -3.72 -9.76
C GLU A 143 7.82 -2.55 -9.68
N LEU A 144 6.69 -2.74 -9.01
CA LEU A 144 5.66 -1.71 -8.85
C LEU A 144 6.11 -0.52 -7.99
N PHE A 145 6.93 -0.77 -6.97
CA PHE A 145 7.47 0.26 -6.07
C PHE A 145 8.82 0.82 -6.53
N TYR A 146 9.34 0.37 -7.68
CA TYR A 146 10.68 0.76 -8.14
C TYR A 146 10.72 2.22 -8.58
N ASP A 147 11.67 2.98 -8.01
CA ASP A 147 12.04 4.34 -8.45
C ASP A 147 13.56 4.41 -8.62
N ALA A 148 14.01 4.43 -9.87
CA ALA A 148 15.44 4.51 -10.23
C ALA A 148 16.08 5.82 -9.77
N CYS A 149 15.31 6.91 -9.75
CA CYS A 149 15.82 8.25 -9.44
C CYS A 149 15.76 8.58 -7.94
N PHE A 150 15.22 7.69 -7.10
CA PHE A 150 15.01 7.99 -5.68
C PHE A 150 16.32 8.33 -4.95
N ILE A 151 17.39 7.58 -5.22
CA ILE A 151 18.70 7.79 -4.57
C ILE A 151 19.28 9.17 -4.91
N GLU A 152 19.12 9.62 -6.15
CA GLU A 152 19.61 10.93 -6.60
C GLU A 152 18.82 12.09 -5.98
N LYS A 153 17.54 11.83 -5.66
CA LYS A 153 16.65 12.82 -5.01
C LYS A 153 16.87 12.91 -3.50
N GLN A 154 17.54 11.94 -2.88
CA GLN A 154 17.75 11.92 -1.43
C GLN A 154 18.57 13.16 -0.99
N ASP A 155 18.02 13.90 -0.03
CA ASP A 155 18.63 15.10 0.54
C ASP A 155 19.12 16.13 -0.51
N SER A 156 18.50 16.13 -1.70
CA SER A 156 18.88 16.99 -2.83
C SER A 156 18.35 18.43 -2.73
N LYS A 157 17.43 18.69 -1.80
CA LYS A 157 16.82 20.01 -1.59
C LYS A 157 17.57 20.78 -0.50
N PRO A 158 18.50 21.72 -0.84
CA PRO A 158 19.37 22.37 0.14
C PRO A 158 18.63 23.31 1.10
N TYR A 159 17.41 23.72 0.74
CA TYR A 159 16.56 24.58 1.53
C TYR A 159 15.70 23.81 2.57
N LEU A 160 15.78 22.48 2.62
CA LEU A 160 15.06 21.67 3.61
C LEU A 160 16.02 21.10 4.66
N LEU A 161 15.70 21.31 5.92
CA LEU A 161 16.42 20.74 7.05
C LEU A 161 15.52 19.80 7.85
N GLY A 162 15.89 18.51 7.90
CA GLY A 162 15.14 17.47 8.61
C GLY A 162 15.41 17.49 10.12
N PHE A 163 14.33 17.41 10.90
CA PHE A 163 14.32 17.20 12.34
C PHE A 163 13.56 15.91 12.68
N THR A 164 13.66 15.47 13.94
CA THR A 164 12.95 14.26 14.40
C THR A 164 11.42 14.41 14.38
N ASN A 165 10.92 15.64 14.50
CA ASN A 165 9.52 16.01 14.61
C ASN A 165 8.98 16.83 13.43
N GLY A 166 9.77 17.05 12.37
CA GLY A 166 9.33 17.78 11.19
C GLY A 166 10.46 18.22 10.28
N VAL A 167 10.20 19.22 9.48
CA VAL A 167 11.13 19.79 8.51
C VAL A 167 11.07 21.30 8.58
N TYR A 168 12.22 21.96 8.65
CA TYR A 168 12.31 23.40 8.46
C TYR A 168 12.54 23.70 6.98
N ASP A 169 11.69 24.54 6.43
CA ASP A 169 11.74 24.99 5.05
C ASP A 169 12.24 26.42 5.02
N PHE A 170 13.47 26.61 4.50
CA PHE A 170 14.12 27.93 4.45
C PHE A 170 13.51 28.85 3.38
N GLU A 171 12.91 28.28 2.32
CA GLU A 171 12.22 29.09 1.31
C GLU A 171 10.92 29.66 1.84
N GLU A 172 10.13 28.83 2.55
CA GLU A 172 8.89 29.25 3.19
C GLU A 172 9.11 29.87 4.58
N SER A 173 10.36 29.84 5.10
CA SER A 173 10.73 30.30 6.44
C SER A 173 9.84 29.74 7.55
N CYS A 174 9.43 28.48 7.43
CA CYS A 174 8.51 27.83 8.38
C CYS A 174 8.94 26.42 8.77
N PHE A 175 8.50 26.01 9.96
CA PHE A 175 8.60 24.61 10.38
C PHE A 175 7.28 23.89 10.05
N ARG A 176 7.35 22.77 9.36
CA ARG A 176 6.19 22.01 8.91
C ARG A 176 6.40 20.49 9.05
N ASP A 177 5.31 19.74 8.88
CA ASP A 177 5.39 18.32 8.71
C ASP A 177 6.20 17.95 7.44
N GLY A 178 7.09 16.97 7.57
CA GLY A 178 7.78 16.41 6.42
C GLY A 178 6.80 15.70 5.48
N ARG A 179 7.15 15.67 4.20
CA ARG A 179 6.39 15.03 3.13
C ARG A 179 7.26 13.97 2.43
N PRO A 180 6.69 12.89 1.88
CA PRO A 180 7.46 11.92 1.10
C PRO A 180 8.28 12.56 -0.03
N ASP A 181 7.71 13.59 -0.67
CA ASP A 181 8.34 14.31 -1.78
C ASP A 181 9.45 15.27 -1.35
N ASP A 182 9.70 15.42 -0.06
CA ASP A 182 10.87 16.14 0.46
C ASP A 182 12.16 15.32 0.28
N TYR A 183 12.04 14.00 0.13
CA TYR A 183 13.16 13.05 -0.04
C TYR A 183 14.20 13.09 1.07
N ILE A 184 13.86 13.57 2.26
CA ILE A 184 14.75 13.66 3.41
C ILE A 184 15.05 12.27 3.96
N VAL A 185 16.32 11.96 4.10
CA VAL A 185 16.86 10.76 4.74
C VAL A 185 17.60 11.11 6.02
N LYS A 186 18.44 12.14 5.96
CA LYS A 186 19.21 12.64 7.11
C LYS A 186 18.36 13.57 7.97
N CYS A 187 18.61 13.58 9.27
CA CYS A 187 18.03 14.59 10.15
C CYS A 187 19.04 15.00 11.23
N THR A 188 18.84 16.18 11.77
CA THR A 188 19.48 16.61 13.01
C THR A 188 18.86 15.81 14.15
N ASN A 189 19.67 15.37 15.12
CA ASN A 189 19.18 14.61 16.29
C ASN A 189 18.63 15.52 17.42
N TYR A 190 18.15 16.71 17.04
CA TYR A 190 17.54 17.68 17.96
C TYR A 190 16.03 17.68 17.78
#